data_7d013606364b2fe811f6e839767f6858
#
_entry.id   7d013606364b2fe811f6e839767f6858
#
_cell.length_a   1.000
_cell.length_b   1.000
_cell.length_c   1.000
_cell.angle_alpha   90.00
_cell.angle_beta   90.00
_cell.angle_gamma   90.00
#
_symmetry.space_group_name_H-M   'P 1'
#
loop_
_entity.id
_entity.type
_entity.pdbx_description
1 polymer ?
#
loop_
_entity_poly.entity_id
_entity_poly.type
_entity_poly.pdbx_seq_one_letter_code
_entity_poly.pdbx_strand_id
1 'polypeptide(L)'
;MNASPILERADTFCRRFSLQLPILLAPMAGACPVPLSAALANAGSMGAMGAVLSSSADIGRWMDDFRAASTGPAQVNLWVPDPVPTRDVAAEAASRAFLAQWGPDVPASAADATPADFEEQFAALLAARPAVASTIMGVLLPRHVQQLKDAGIAWIACATTLSEARAAQDAGADAVVAQGMEAGGHRGAFDPAMAERQLVGLFALLPRLADHLQ
;
A
#
# COMPACT_ATOMS: atom_id res chain seq x y z
N MET A 1 -29.74 -4.09 -24.15
CA MET A 1 -29.61 -3.00 -23.15
C MET A 1 -28.14 -2.67 -23.08
N ASN A 2 -27.75 -1.44 -23.46
CA ASN A 2 -26.34 -1.03 -23.31
C ASN A 2 -26.02 -0.93 -21.82
N ALA A 3 -24.92 -1.58 -21.39
CA ALA A 3 -24.45 -1.45 -20.02
C ALA A 3 -24.15 0.03 -19.70
N SER A 4 -24.38 0.44 -18.46
CA SER A 4 -24.00 1.79 -18.02
C SER A 4 -22.48 1.96 -18.17
N PRO A 5 -21.98 3.12 -18.65
CA PRO A 5 -20.53 3.38 -18.74
C PRO A 5 -19.76 3.15 -17.42
N ILE A 6 -20.44 3.29 -16.29
CA ILE A 6 -19.88 2.99 -14.95
C ILE A 6 -19.64 1.48 -14.81
N LEU A 7 -20.59 0.64 -15.20
CA LEU A 7 -20.45 -0.81 -15.14
C LEU A 7 -19.36 -1.31 -16.09
N GLU A 8 -19.25 -0.72 -17.29
CA GLU A 8 -18.19 -1.08 -18.25
C GLU A 8 -16.79 -0.79 -17.70
N ARG A 9 -16.61 0.33 -16.96
CA ARG A 9 -15.36 0.64 -16.29
C ARG A 9 -15.06 -0.34 -15.15
N ALA A 10 -16.05 -0.68 -14.33
CA ALA A 10 -15.91 -1.66 -13.26
C ALA A 10 -15.54 -3.05 -13.84
N ASP A 11 -16.21 -3.47 -14.91
CA ASP A 11 -15.91 -4.73 -15.59
C ASP A 11 -14.50 -4.75 -16.20
N THR A 12 -14.05 -3.62 -16.75
CA THR A 12 -12.69 -3.50 -17.27
C THR A 12 -11.65 -3.63 -16.17
N PHE A 13 -11.87 -2.97 -15.02
CA PHE A 13 -11.02 -3.12 -13.84
C PHE A 13 -11.01 -4.58 -13.33
N CYS A 14 -12.18 -5.19 -13.21
CA CYS A 14 -12.29 -6.58 -12.78
C CYS A 14 -11.54 -7.53 -13.71
N ARG A 15 -11.69 -7.39 -15.03
CA ARG A 15 -10.95 -8.20 -16.00
C ARG A 15 -9.44 -8.03 -15.89
N ARG A 16 -8.97 -6.77 -15.71
CA ARG A 16 -7.54 -6.48 -15.58
C ARG A 16 -6.89 -7.19 -14.41
N PHE A 17 -7.59 -7.26 -13.27
CA PHE A 17 -7.08 -7.83 -12.03
C PHE A 17 -7.65 -9.20 -11.67
N SER A 18 -8.33 -9.87 -12.62
CA SER A 18 -8.94 -11.19 -12.44
C SER A 18 -9.93 -11.25 -11.27
N LEU A 19 -10.76 -10.21 -11.13
CA LEU A 19 -11.78 -10.06 -10.10
C LEU A 19 -13.18 -10.36 -10.65
N GLN A 20 -14.09 -10.78 -9.76
CA GLN A 20 -15.54 -10.83 -10.03
C GLN A 20 -16.24 -9.56 -9.50
N LEU A 21 -15.70 -9.00 -8.41
CA LEU A 21 -16.19 -7.77 -7.77
C LEU A 21 -15.07 -6.73 -7.72
N PRO A 22 -15.34 -5.45 -8.03
CA PRO A 22 -14.33 -4.39 -8.00
C PRO A 22 -14.02 -3.96 -6.56
N ILE A 23 -13.67 -4.91 -5.70
CA ILE A 23 -13.41 -4.71 -4.27
C ILE A 23 -12.03 -5.26 -3.96
N LEU A 24 -11.19 -4.43 -3.35
CA LEU A 24 -9.88 -4.81 -2.86
C LEU A 24 -9.85 -4.64 -1.34
N LEU A 25 -9.34 -5.65 -0.63
CA LEU A 25 -9.05 -5.50 0.79
C LEU A 25 -7.98 -4.42 0.96
N ALA A 26 -8.22 -3.46 1.84
CA ALA A 26 -7.19 -2.49 2.21
C ALA A 26 -6.04 -3.21 2.93
N PRO A 27 -4.77 -3.01 2.53
CA PRO A 27 -3.64 -3.63 3.20
C PRO A 27 -3.42 -2.97 4.58
N MET A 28 -3.62 -3.75 5.63
CA MET A 28 -3.49 -3.29 7.02
C MET A 28 -2.47 -4.18 7.74
N ALA A 29 -1.35 -3.60 8.18
CA ALA A 29 -0.32 -4.33 8.89
C ALA A 29 -0.89 -4.99 10.17
N GLY A 30 -0.70 -6.30 10.31
CA GLY A 30 -1.22 -7.08 11.44
C GLY A 30 -2.74 -7.33 11.44
N ALA A 31 -3.52 -6.67 10.57
CA ALA A 31 -4.99 -6.79 10.54
C ALA A 31 -5.53 -7.44 9.25
N CYS A 32 -4.65 -7.96 8.39
CA CYS A 32 -5.01 -8.76 7.22
C CYS A 32 -4.49 -10.21 7.36
N PRO A 33 -5.02 -11.00 8.30
CA PRO A 33 -4.62 -12.40 8.41
C PRO A 33 -5.05 -13.18 7.17
N VAL A 34 -4.33 -14.26 6.87
CA VAL A 34 -4.60 -15.12 5.70
C VAL A 34 -6.07 -15.53 5.58
N PRO A 35 -6.77 -15.96 6.66
CA PRO A 35 -8.18 -16.34 6.55
C PRO A 35 -9.10 -15.22 6.04
N LEU A 36 -8.89 -13.97 6.46
CA LEU A 36 -9.67 -12.83 5.97
C LEU A 36 -9.39 -12.55 4.49
N SER A 37 -8.12 -12.52 4.12
CA SER A 37 -7.69 -12.26 2.75
C SER A 37 -8.16 -13.35 1.79
N ALA A 38 -8.05 -14.62 2.20
CA ALA A 38 -8.53 -15.75 1.42
C ALA A 38 -10.05 -15.75 1.28
N ALA A 39 -10.81 -15.43 2.34
CA ALA A 39 -12.26 -15.35 2.27
C ALA A 39 -12.73 -14.30 1.25
N LEU A 40 -12.10 -13.12 1.21
CA LEU A 40 -12.40 -12.08 0.23
C LEU A 40 -12.01 -12.50 -1.19
N ALA A 41 -10.85 -13.11 -1.37
CA ALA A 41 -10.41 -13.58 -2.68
C ALA A 41 -11.33 -14.71 -3.21
N ASN A 42 -11.76 -15.63 -2.35
CA ASN A 42 -12.72 -16.69 -2.69
C ASN A 42 -14.13 -16.14 -3.00
N ALA A 43 -14.47 -14.95 -2.47
CA ALA A 43 -15.71 -14.25 -2.80
C ALA A 43 -15.60 -13.42 -4.10
N GLY A 44 -14.50 -13.53 -4.85
CA GLY A 44 -14.30 -12.85 -6.12
C GLY A 44 -13.70 -11.45 -6.03
N SER A 45 -13.15 -11.11 -4.87
CA SER A 45 -12.45 -9.85 -4.59
C SER A 45 -10.93 -10.06 -4.56
N MET A 46 -10.15 -9.08 -4.10
CA MET A 46 -8.69 -9.22 -3.92
C MET A 46 -8.33 -9.24 -2.43
N GLY A 47 -7.58 -10.28 -2.02
CA GLY A 47 -6.96 -10.32 -0.69
C GLY A 47 -5.79 -9.34 -0.57
N ALA A 48 -5.34 -9.05 0.66
CA ALA A 48 -4.23 -8.13 0.88
C ALA A 48 -3.33 -8.53 2.06
N MET A 49 -2.05 -8.21 1.93
CA MET A 49 -1.06 -8.20 3.01
C MET A 49 -0.49 -6.79 3.17
N GLY A 50 -0.52 -6.24 4.39
CA GLY A 50 0.26 -5.04 4.74
C GLY A 50 1.62 -5.46 5.30
N ALA A 51 2.69 -5.28 4.54
CA ALA A 51 3.99 -5.89 4.84
C ALA A 51 4.99 -4.95 5.53
N VAL A 52 4.59 -3.73 5.93
CA VAL A 52 5.51 -2.71 6.49
C VAL A 52 6.37 -3.22 7.66
N LEU A 53 5.85 -4.11 8.51
CA LEU A 53 6.56 -4.69 9.65
C LEU A 53 7.03 -6.13 9.40
N SER A 54 6.88 -6.63 8.18
CA SER A 54 7.14 -8.03 7.85
C SER A 54 8.56 -8.22 7.36
N SER A 55 9.21 -9.29 7.80
CA SER A 55 10.45 -9.76 7.19
C SER A 55 10.19 -10.39 5.82
N SER A 56 11.26 -10.58 5.03
CA SER A 56 11.20 -11.32 3.77
C SER A 56 10.59 -12.71 3.93
N ALA A 57 10.93 -13.40 5.02
CA ALA A 57 10.39 -14.72 5.32
C ALA A 57 8.90 -14.69 5.68
N ASP A 58 8.43 -13.60 6.33
CA ASP A 58 7.00 -13.42 6.64
C ASP A 58 6.17 -13.23 5.38
N ILE A 59 6.69 -12.45 4.41
CA ILE A 59 6.03 -12.24 3.11
C ILE A 59 5.88 -13.57 2.38
N GLY A 60 6.96 -14.36 2.31
CA GLY A 60 6.93 -15.70 1.69
C GLY A 60 5.90 -16.62 2.35
N ARG A 61 5.98 -16.78 3.67
CA ARG A 61 5.03 -17.61 4.43
C ARG A 61 3.57 -17.18 4.23
N TRP A 62 3.30 -15.87 4.34
CA TRP A 62 1.96 -15.37 4.17
C TRP A 62 1.38 -15.72 2.78
N MET A 63 2.19 -15.58 1.73
CA MET A 63 1.76 -15.90 0.37
C MET A 63 1.57 -17.41 0.16
N ASP A 64 2.40 -18.25 0.76
CA ASP A 64 2.26 -19.72 0.70
C ASP A 64 0.97 -20.16 1.40
N ASP A 65 0.72 -19.65 2.61
CA ASP A 65 -0.50 -19.92 3.38
C ASP A 65 -1.75 -19.39 2.65
N PHE A 66 -1.66 -18.20 2.01
CA PHE A 66 -2.75 -17.66 1.21
C PHE A 66 -3.07 -18.56 0.02
N ARG A 67 -2.07 -19.04 -0.72
CA ARG A 67 -2.27 -19.95 -1.86
C ARG A 67 -2.81 -21.31 -1.46
N ALA A 68 -2.49 -21.77 -0.27
CA ALA A 68 -3.09 -22.99 0.28
C ALA A 68 -4.60 -22.82 0.57
N ALA A 69 -5.06 -21.60 0.84
CA ALA A 69 -6.43 -21.28 1.22
C ALA A 69 -7.28 -20.66 0.09
N SER A 70 -6.65 -20.15 -0.99
CA SER A 70 -7.33 -19.46 -2.10
C SER A 70 -6.54 -19.55 -3.39
N THR A 71 -7.27 -19.66 -4.51
CA THR A 71 -6.74 -19.47 -5.86
C THR A 71 -6.98 -18.07 -6.43
N GLY A 72 -7.65 -17.20 -5.67
CA GLY A 72 -7.93 -15.83 -6.07
C GLY A 72 -6.72 -14.90 -5.98
N PRO A 73 -6.84 -13.67 -6.47
CA PRO A 73 -5.74 -12.72 -6.46
C PRO A 73 -5.47 -12.13 -5.07
N ALA A 74 -4.20 -11.81 -4.81
CA ALA A 74 -3.79 -11.05 -3.64
C ALA A 74 -2.84 -9.92 -4.02
N GLN A 75 -2.85 -8.87 -3.20
CA GLN A 75 -1.86 -7.81 -3.22
C GLN A 75 -0.94 -7.87 -1.99
N VAL A 76 0.32 -7.51 -2.18
CA VAL A 76 1.27 -7.24 -1.09
C VAL A 76 1.62 -5.76 -1.12
N ASN A 77 1.42 -5.09 0.02
CA ASN A 77 1.68 -3.66 0.14
C ASN A 77 3.03 -3.42 0.81
N LEU A 78 3.83 -2.58 0.17
CA LEU A 78 5.09 -2.06 0.70
C LEU A 78 4.99 -0.54 0.88
N TRP A 79 5.77 -0.03 1.83
CA TRP A 79 5.95 1.40 2.01
C TRP A 79 7.21 1.84 1.28
N VAL A 80 7.07 2.84 0.42
CA VAL A 80 8.26 3.48 -0.19
C VAL A 80 9.01 4.18 0.93
N PRO A 81 10.31 3.90 1.12
CA PRO A 81 11.05 4.44 2.25
C PRO A 81 11.16 5.96 2.20
N ASP A 82 10.93 6.59 3.34
CA ASP A 82 11.32 7.98 3.55
C ASP A 82 12.86 8.11 3.63
N PRO A 83 13.40 9.31 3.41
CA PRO A 83 14.80 9.60 3.73
C PRO A 83 15.09 9.26 5.20
N VAL A 84 16.32 8.76 5.45
CA VAL A 84 16.73 8.41 6.82
C VAL A 84 16.53 9.62 7.74
N PRO A 85 15.75 9.51 8.81
CA PRO A 85 15.45 10.63 9.69
C PRO A 85 16.70 11.09 10.45
N THR A 86 16.85 12.40 10.58
CA THR A 86 17.85 12.97 11.49
C THR A 86 17.35 12.82 12.92
N ARG A 87 18.13 12.16 13.78
CA ARG A 87 17.76 11.97 15.17
C ARG A 87 17.81 13.28 15.95
N ASP A 88 16.78 13.52 16.74
CA ASP A 88 16.70 14.60 17.72
C ASP A 88 16.55 13.99 19.12
N VAL A 89 17.67 13.91 19.84
CA VAL A 89 17.74 13.31 21.18
C VAL A 89 16.82 14.01 22.19
N ALA A 90 16.63 15.33 22.07
CA ALA A 90 15.75 16.08 22.95
C ALA A 90 14.27 15.77 22.68
N ALA A 91 13.86 15.73 21.39
CA ALA A 91 12.52 15.34 20.98
C ALA A 91 12.22 13.87 21.36
N GLU A 92 13.17 12.95 21.19
CA GLU A 92 13.03 11.56 21.62
C GLU A 92 12.83 11.44 23.13
N ALA A 93 13.59 12.20 23.94
CA ALA A 93 13.45 12.22 25.39
C ALA A 93 12.08 12.77 25.82
N ALA A 94 11.63 13.86 25.18
CA ALA A 94 10.32 14.46 25.45
C ALA A 94 9.18 13.49 25.10
N SER A 95 9.28 12.78 23.97
CA SER A 95 8.30 11.77 23.54
C SER A 95 8.24 10.61 24.55
N ARG A 96 9.37 10.11 25.01
CA ARG A 96 9.40 9.06 26.04
C ARG A 96 8.79 9.52 27.37
N ALA A 97 9.11 10.75 27.81
CA ALA A 97 8.54 11.31 29.03
C ALA A 97 7.01 11.50 28.92
N PHE A 98 6.51 11.84 27.74
CA PHE A 98 5.07 11.89 27.48
C PHE A 98 4.43 10.49 27.55
N LEU A 99 5.01 9.50 26.88
CA LEU A 99 4.49 8.14 26.85
C LEU A 99 4.50 7.45 28.21
N ALA A 100 5.49 7.72 29.04
CA ALA A 100 5.57 7.19 30.43
C ALA A 100 4.39 7.60 31.32
N GLN A 101 3.62 8.62 30.96
CA GLN A 101 2.39 9.01 31.67
C GLN A 101 1.22 8.07 31.39
N TRP A 102 1.29 7.25 30.34
CA TRP A 102 0.17 6.45 29.83
C TRP A 102 0.46 4.95 29.82
N GLY A 103 1.72 4.55 30.05
CA GLY A 103 2.12 3.16 30.00
C GLY A 103 3.50 2.91 30.62
N PRO A 104 4.08 1.73 30.44
CA PRO A 104 5.43 1.44 30.89
C PRO A 104 6.48 2.36 30.28
N ASP A 105 7.59 2.56 30.98
CA ASP A 105 8.71 3.35 30.49
C ASP A 105 9.25 2.80 29.15
N VAL A 106 9.41 3.69 28.18
CA VAL A 106 10.04 3.39 26.91
C VAL A 106 11.55 3.54 27.03
N PRO A 107 12.35 2.48 26.81
CA PRO A 107 13.80 2.59 26.93
C PRO A 107 14.39 3.48 25.83
N ALA A 108 15.55 4.10 26.11
CA ALA A 108 16.24 4.94 25.13
C ALA A 108 16.62 4.16 23.84
N SER A 109 16.95 2.87 23.99
CA SER A 109 17.25 1.98 22.87
C SER A 109 16.09 1.70 21.93
N ALA A 110 14.85 2.06 22.29
CA ALA A 110 13.72 1.94 21.37
C ALA A 110 13.89 2.80 20.10
N ALA A 111 14.65 3.90 20.19
CA ALA A 111 14.99 4.74 19.06
C ALA A 111 16.06 4.13 18.12
N ASP A 112 16.70 3.04 18.52
CA ASP A 112 17.70 2.32 17.71
C ASP A 112 17.05 1.24 16.83
N ALA A 113 15.72 1.06 16.92
CA ALA A 113 14.99 0.12 16.09
C ALA A 113 15.13 0.50 14.60
N THR A 114 15.56 -0.48 13.80
CA THR A 114 15.64 -0.33 12.34
C THR A 114 14.37 -0.90 11.71
N PRO A 115 13.72 -0.18 10.78
CA PRO A 115 12.62 -0.75 10.00
C PRO A 115 13.11 -1.92 9.14
N ALA A 116 12.18 -2.74 8.66
CA ALA A 116 12.51 -3.79 7.70
C ALA A 116 13.11 -3.17 6.44
N ASP A 117 14.14 -3.84 5.88
CA ASP A 117 14.81 -3.37 4.67
C ASP A 117 13.87 -3.48 3.47
N PHE A 118 13.66 -2.35 2.77
CA PHE A 118 12.75 -2.29 1.63
C PHE A 118 13.22 -3.17 0.46
N GLU A 119 14.52 -3.21 0.17
CA GLU A 119 15.03 -4.01 -0.95
C GLU A 119 14.85 -5.51 -0.68
N GLU A 120 15.03 -5.93 0.57
CA GLU A 120 14.76 -7.31 0.97
C GLU A 120 13.27 -7.64 0.89
N GLN A 121 12.40 -6.74 1.36
CA GLN A 121 10.95 -6.91 1.25
C GLN A 121 10.50 -6.95 -0.21
N PHE A 122 11.06 -6.07 -1.05
CA PHE A 122 10.75 -6.02 -2.48
C PHE A 122 11.21 -7.29 -3.21
N ALA A 123 12.40 -7.79 -2.89
CA ALA A 123 12.90 -9.05 -3.43
C ALA A 123 12.00 -10.24 -3.02
N ALA A 124 11.52 -10.27 -1.76
CA ALA A 124 10.58 -11.28 -1.29
C ALA A 124 9.23 -11.19 -2.00
N LEU A 125 8.72 -9.97 -2.25
CA LEU A 125 7.51 -9.74 -3.02
C LEU A 125 7.67 -10.29 -4.45
N LEU A 126 8.78 -9.98 -5.14
CA LEU A 126 9.06 -10.51 -6.47
C LEU A 126 9.10 -12.04 -6.48
N ALA A 127 9.76 -12.66 -5.50
CA ALA A 127 9.82 -14.11 -5.35
C ALA A 127 8.44 -14.72 -5.09
N ALA A 128 7.64 -14.06 -4.25
CA ALA A 128 6.30 -14.48 -3.89
C ALA A 128 5.28 -14.30 -5.02
N ARG A 129 5.53 -13.45 -6.01
CA ARG A 129 4.68 -13.22 -7.19
C ARG A 129 3.19 -13.02 -6.85
N PRO A 130 2.81 -12.02 -6.06
CA PRO A 130 1.40 -11.65 -5.91
C PRO A 130 0.82 -11.15 -7.25
N ALA A 131 -0.49 -11.09 -7.37
CA ALA A 131 -1.13 -10.47 -8.54
C ALA A 131 -0.81 -8.97 -8.64
N VAL A 132 -0.67 -8.31 -7.49
CA VAL A 132 -0.45 -6.88 -7.37
C VAL A 132 0.60 -6.59 -6.29
N ALA A 133 1.56 -5.73 -6.63
CA ALA A 133 2.33 -4.94 -5.68
C ALA A 133 1.61 -3.62 -5.46
N SER A 134 1.22 -3.29 -4.23
CA SER A 134 0.72 -1.96 -3.93
C SER A 134 1.70 -1.17 -3.09
N THR A 135 1.76 0.15 -3.28
CA THR A 135 2.66 1.02 -2.53
C THR A 135 1.97 2.26 -1.98
N ILE A 136 2.51 2.78 -0.89
CA ILE A 136 2.09 4.01 -0.23
C ILE A 136 3.32 4.88 0.08
N MET A 137 3.14 6.18 0.25
CA MET A 137 4.17 7.16 0.66
C MET A 137 5.25 7.44 -0.40
N GLY A 138 4.98 7.21 -1.66
CA GLY A 138 5.93 7.53 -2.73
C GLY A 138 5.73 6.72 -3.99
N VAL A 139 6.63 6.92 -4.94
CA VAL A 139 6.70 6.17 -6.19
C VAL A 139 7.90 5.23 -6.18
N LEU A 140 7.75 4.09 -6.83
CA LEU A 140 8.84 3.14 -7.03
C LEU A 140 9.91 3.72 -7.96
N LEU A 141 11.16 3.37 -7.71
CA LEU A 141 12.24 3.69 -8.63
C LEU A 141 12.05 2.94 -9.98
N PRO A 142 12.55 3.49 -11.10
CA PRO A 142 12.38 2.86 -12.41
C PRO A 142 12.82 1.39 -12.47
N ARG A 143 13.88 1.01 -11.74
CA ARG A 143 14.35 -0.38 -11.66
C ARG A 143 13.31 -1.31 -11.04
N HIS A 144 12.62 -0.86 -9.97
CA HIS A 144 11.60 -1.67 -9.31
C HIS A 144 10.36 -1.84 -10.22
N VAL A 145 9.94 -0.77 -10.88
CA VAL A 145 8.84 -0.82 -11.85
C VAL A 145 9.17 -1.81 -12.98
N GLN A 146 10.39 -1.79 -13.51
CA GLN A 146 10.81 -2.72 -14.54
C GLN A 146 10.79 -4.17 -14.04
N GLN A 147 11.30 -4.42 -12.83
CA GLN A 147 11.28 -5.76 -12.23
C GLN A 147 9.85 -6.30 -12.03
N LEU A 148 8.90 -5.46 -11.61
CA LEU A 148 7.49 -5.85 -11.51
C LEU A 148 6.91 -6.23 -12.89
N LYS A 149 7.17 -5.41 -13.91
CA LYS A 149 6.74 -5.68 -15.29
C LYS A 149 7.31 -6.99 -15.83
N ASP A 150 8.59 -7.23 -15.62
CA ASP A 150 9.27 -8.46 -16.06
C ASP A 150 8.71 -9.70 -15.33
N ALA A 151 8.27 -9.54 -14.08
CA ALA A 151 7.63 -10.58 -13.29
C ALA A 151 6.13 -10.75 -13.59
N GLY A 152 5.52 -9.87 -14.39
CA GLY A 152 4.07 -9.87 -14.66
C GLY A 152 3.22 -9.45 -13.47
N ILE A 153 3.79 -8.68 -12.54
CA ILE A 153 3.12 -8.17 -11.33
C ILE A 153 2.63 -6.75 -11.62
N ALA A 154 1.32 -6.50 -11.46
CA ALA A 154 0.79 -5.16 -11.61
C ALA A 154 1.16 -4.28 -10.42
N TRP A 155 1.38 -2.98 -10.66
CA TRP A 155 1.67 -2.01 -9.61
C TRP A 155 0.52 -1.04 -9.40
N ILE A 156 0.02 -0.97 -8.17
CA ILE A 156 -0.99 0.01 -7.73
C ILE A 156 -0.33 0.97 -6.74
N ALA A 157 -0.29 2.27 -7.06
CA ALA A 157 0.21 3.30 -6.17
C ALA A 157 -0.93 3.95 -5.38
N CYS A 158 -0.67 4.44 -4.17
CA CYS A 158 -1.61 5.25 -3.40
C CYS A 158 -1.23 6.73 -3.54
N ALA A 159 -2.20 7.61 -3.79
CA ALA A 159 -2.00 9.04 -3.92
C ALA A 159 -3.06 9.83 -3.13
N THR A 160 -2.65 10.93 -2.52
CA THR A 160 -3.49 11.81 -1.70
C THR A 160 -3.79 13.15 -2.40
N THR A 161 -3.10 13.41 -3.51
CA THR A 161 -3.23 14.61 -4.33
C THR A 161 -3.16 14.29 -5.82
N LEU A 162 -3.58 15.22 -6.67
CA LEU A 162 -3.44 15.08 -8.12
C LEU A 162 -1.98 15.03 -8.57
N SER A 163 -1.10 15.81 -7.93
CA SER A 163 0.33 15.82 -8.27
C SER A 163 0.99 14.47 -7.99
N GLU A 164 0.68 13.85 -6.86
CA GLU A 164 1.15 12.52 -6.50
C GLU A 164 0.61 11.45 -7.46
N ALA A 165 -0.68 11.54 -7.81
CA ALA A 165 -1.30 10.61 -8.75
C ALA A 165 -0.68 10.67 -10.14
N ARG A 166 -0.35 11.88 -10.63
CA ARG A 166 0.39 12.07 -11.89
C ARG A 166 1.81 11.50 -11.80
N ALA A 167 2.52 11.77 -10.71
CA ALA A 167 3.85 11.21 -10.49
C ALA A 167 3.83 9.67 -10.51
N ALA A 168 2.81 9.05 -9.90
CA ALA A 168 2.63 7.60 -9.95
C ALA A 168 2.33 7.09 -11.37
N GLN A 169 1.43 7.75 -12.12
CA GLN A 169 1.14 7.41 -13.51
C GLN A 169 2.40 7.54 -14.39
N ASP A 170 3.13 8.66 -14.28
CA ASP A 170 4.34 8.92 -15.07
C ASP A 170 5.46 7.93 -14.74
N ALA A 171 5.53 7.46 -13.50
CA ALA A 171 6.43 6.38 -13.08
C ALA A 171 6.00 4.99 -13.58
N GLY A 172 4.78 4.85 -14.12
CA GLY A 172 4.28 3.62 -14.75
C GLY A 172 3.41 2.75 -13.88
N ALA A 173 2.71 3.32 -12.88
CA ALA A 173 1.70 2.60 -12.12
C ALA A 173 0.54 2.15 -13.02
N ASP A 174 0.05 0.95 -12.81
CA ASP A 174 -1.07 0.35 -13.54
C ASP A 174 -2.43 0.88 -13.08
N ALA A 175 -2.51 1.32 -11.85
CA ALA A 175 -3.66 1.99 -11.26
C ALA A 175 -3.23 2.86 -10.06
N VAL A 176 -4.12 3.77 -9.66
CA VAL A 176 -3.90 4.66 -8.51
C VAL A 176 -5.08 4.54 -7.55
N VAL A 177 -4.79 4.33 -6.27
CA VAL A 177 -5.74 4.46 -5.18
C VAL A 177 -5.85 5.93 -4.81
N ALA A 178 -7.04 6.51 -4.90
CA ALA A 178 -7.33 7.83 -4.37
C ALA A 178 -7.56 7.76 -2.85
N GLN A 179 -6.61 8.21 -2.06
CA GLN A 179 -6.78 8.25 -0.60
C GLN A 179 -7.32 9.62 -0.17
N GLY A 180 -8.60 9.68 0.17
CA GLY A 180 -9.22 10.86 0.77
C GLY A 180 -8.67 11.15 2.18
N MET A 181 -8.82 12.38 2.65
CA MET A 181 -8.40 12.78 4.00
C MET A 181 -9.18 12.04 5.11
N GLU A 182 -10.35 11.51 4.78
CA GLU A 182 -11.22 10.75 5.68
C GLU A 182 -10.77 9.29 5.89
N ALA A 183 -9.82 8.81 5.07
CA ALA A 183 -9.37 7.43 5.14
C ALA A 183 -8.70 7.15 6.48
N GLY A 184 -9.00 6.00 7.06
CA GLY A 184 -8.31 5.52 8.25
C GLY A 184 -6.86 5.09 7.96
N GLY A 185 -6.08 4.91 9.02
CA GLY A 185 -4.69 4.52 8.94
C GLY A 185 -3.75 5.68 8.59
N HIS A 186 -2.58 5.36 8.06
CA HIS A 186 -1.57 6.35 7.73
C HIS A 186 -1.95 7.17 6.48
N ARG A 187 -1.67 8.45 6.54
CA ARG A 187 -1.76 9.33 5.37
C ARG A 187 -0.63 8.99 4.39
N GLY A 188 -1.00 8.64 3.17
CA GLY A 188 -0.07 8.22 2.13
C GLY A 188 0.61 9.35 1.36
N ALA A 189 0.78 10.54 1.96
CA ALA A 189 1.44 11.67 1.30
C ALA A 189 2.89 11.32 0.93
N PHE A 190 3.35 11.75 -0.24
CA PHE A 190 4.71 11.50 -0.71
C PHE A 190 5.75 12.37 0.01
N ASP A 191 5.33 13.53 0.50
CA ASP A 191 6.13 14.39 1.36
C ASP A 191 5.48 14.48 2.75
N PRO A 192 6.07 13.86 3.79
CA PRO A 192 5.54 13.89 5.14
C PRO A 192 5.34 15.30 5.69
N ALA A 193 6.19 16.26 5.31
CA ALA A 193 6.10 17.66 5.76
C ALA A 193 4.85 18.37 5.20
N MET A 194 4.27 17.85 4.11
CA MET A 194 3.08 18.39 3.48
C MET A 194 1.80 17.65 3.86
N ALA A 195 1.89 16.53 4.60
CA ALA A 195 0.76 15.65 4.89
C ALA A 195 -0.41 16.39 5.56
N GLU A 196 -0.14 17.27 6.51
CA GLU A 196 -1.16 18.07 7.22
C GLU A 196 -1.71 19.24 6.40
N ARG A 197 -1.00 19.67 5.36
CA ARG A 197 -1.36 20.84 4.54
C ARG A 197 -2.07 20.47 3.25
N GLN A 198 -2.00 19.22 2.82
CA GLN A 198 -2.57 18.70 1.57
C GLN A 198 -3.77 17.78 1.84
N LEU A 199 -4.70 18.24 2.69
CA LEU A 199 -5.89 17.48 3.05
C LEU A 199 -6.97 17.66 1.98
N VAL A 200 -7.21 16.62 1.17
CA VAL A 200 -8.24 16.60 0.14
C VAL A 200 -9.22 15.47 0.42
N GLY A 201 -10.51 15.81 0.56
CA GLY A 201 -11.57 14.82 0.75
C GLY A 201 -11.79 13.97 -0.51
N LEU A 202 -12.20 12.72 -0.34
CA LEU A 202 -12.34 11.77 -1.44
C LEU A 202 -13.30 12.24 -2.53
N PHE A 203 -14.42 12.87 -2.15
CA PHE A 203 -15.40 13.39 -3.12
C PHE A 203 -14.87 14.52 -4.00
N ALA A 204 -13.82 15.24 -3.56
CA ALA A 204 -13.14 16.24 -4.37
C ALA A 204 -11.93 15.63 -5.12
N LEU A 205 -11.22 14.69 -4.50
CA LEU A 205 -10.04 14.08 -5.07
C LEU A 205 -10.38 13.16 -6.26
N LEU A 206 -11.33 12.24 -6.08
CA LEU A 206 -11.62 11.20 -7.06
C LEU A 206 -12.07 11.76 -8.44
N PRO A 207 -13.04 12.68 -8.55
CA PRO A 207 -13.38 13.27 -9.84
C PRO A 207 -12.19 13.98 -10.50
N ARG A 208 -11.40 14.70 -9.68
CA ARG A 208 -10.22 15.41 -10.19
C ARG A 208 -9.15 14.46 -10.71
N LEU A 209 -8.95 13.30 -10.11
CA LEU A 209 -8.05 12.27 -10.64
C LEU A 209 -8.62 11.68 -11.94
N ALA A 210 -9.91 11.36 -11.97
CA ALA A 210 -10.57 10.77 -13.13
C ALA A 210 -10.55 11.69 -14.38
N ASP A 211 -10.56 13.01 -14.18
CA ASP A 211 -10.50 13.99 -15.27
C ASP A 211 -9.07 14.20 -15.82
N HIS A 212 -8.03 13.79 -15.10
CA HIS A 212 -6.64 14.15 -15.41
C HIS A 212 -5.68 12.95 -15.57
N LEU A 213 -6.07 11.76 -15.17
CA LEU A 213 -5.31 10.52 -15.39
C LEU A 213 -5.85 9.78 -16.61
N GLN A 214 -4.95 9.02 -17.25
CA GLN A 214 -5.27 8.22 -18.44
C GLN A 214 -5.45 6.74 -18.10
#